data_c639835ee23d7ba545b80b130f9150ff
#
_entry.id   c639835ee23d7ba545b80b130f9150ff
#
_cell.length_a   1.000
_cell.length_b   1.000
_cell.length_c   1.000
_cell.angle_alpha   90.00
_cell.angle_beta   90.00
_cell.angle_gamma   90.00
#
_symmetry.space_group_name_H-M   'P 1'
#
loop_
_entity.id
_entity.type
_entity.pdbx_description
1 polymer ?
#
loop_
_entity_poly.entity_id
_entity_poly.type
_entity_poly.pdbx_seq_one_letter_code
_entity_poly.pdbx_strand_id
1 'polypeptide(L)'
;MTGTPKTQEAANSLEVDMSETQVRPRLWTTCQDGEVLLRLSKHGPGHETPMTIPEFFQESVNRFGTYPALAFKNSEKWEILNFNQYYKACWKAAKSLIKLGLKRFHGVGILGFNSAEWFIAALGAILAG
;
A
#
# COMPACT_ATOMS: atom_id res chain seq x y z
N MET A 1 78.13 -22.42 14.92
CA MET A 1 77.15 -23.29 15.58
C MET A 1 75.89 -22.54 15.59
N THR A 2 75.03 -23.00 14.88
CA THR A 2 73.90 -22.38 14.19
C THR A 2 72.64 -22.52 15.02
N GLY A 3 72.05 -21.39 15.43
CA GLY A 3 70.72 -21.35 16.08
C GLY A 3 69.72 -20.75 15.13
N THR A 4 68.78 -21.55 14.73
CA THR A 4 67.63 -21.20 13.89
C THR A 4 66.60 -20.39 14.67
N PRO A 5 66.04 -19.30 14.13
CA PRO A 5 64.94 -18.61 14.76
C PRO A 5 63.62 -19.33 14.39
N LYS A 6 62.79 -19.59 15.39
CA LYS A 6 61.43 -20.06 15.23
C LYS A 6 60.54 -18.93 14.74
N THR A 7 60.01 -19.13 13.58
CA THR A 7 58.93 -18.30 13.05
C THR A 7 57.64 -18.62 13.80
N GLN A 8 57.12 -17.64 14.51
CA GLN A 8 55.84 -17.73 15.21
C GLN A 8 54.79 -17.27 14.23
N GLU A 9 54.06 -18.20 13.70
CA GLU A 9 52.96 -18.02 12.78
C GLU A 9 51.77 -17.48 13.61
N ALA A 10 51.46 -16.21 13.42
CA ALA A 10 50.29 -15.56 14.02
C ALA A 10 49.04 -16.08 13.31
N ALA A 11 48.35 -17.02 13.92
CA ALA A 11 47.01 -17.41 13.54
C ALA A 11 46.05 -16.22 13.80
N ASN A 12 45.76 -15.50 12.75
CA ASN A 12 44.75 -14.44 12.75
C ASN A 12 43.38 -15.10 12.69
N SER A 13 42.83 -15.41 13.87
CA SER A 13 41.43 -15.87 13.98
C SER A 13 40.52 -14.67 13.62
N LEU A 14 39.97 -14.74 12.43
CA LEU A 14 38.82 -13.94 12.06
C LEU A 14 37.65 -14.39 12.91
N GLU A 15 37.46 -13.75 14.05
CA GLU A 15 36.20 -13.78 14.76
C GLU A 15 35.19 -13.08 13.86
N VAL A 16 34.39 -13.89 13.13
CA VAL A 16 33.17 -13.41 12.49
C VAL A 16 32.20 -13.10 13.63
N ASP A 17 32.04 -11.83 13.91
CA ASP A 17 31.00 -11.33 14.82
C ASP A 17 29.62 -11.73 14.27
N MET A 18 29.05 -12.82 14.81
CA MET A 18 27.75 -13.35 14.50
C MET A 18 26.62 -12.67 15.29
N SER A 19 26.88 -11.50 15.85
CA SER A 19 25.88 -10.75 16.61
C SER A 19 25.39 -9.54 15.83
N GLU A 20 24.59 -9.72 14.85
CA GLU A 20 23.51 -8.81 14.41
C GLU A 20 22.90 -9.32 13.10
N THR A 21 22.21 -10.42 13.19
CA THR A 21 21.15 -10.69 12.22
C THR A 21 20.08 -9.65 12.45
N GLN A 22 20.24 -8.47 11.86
CA GLN A 22 19.14 -7.48 11.78
C GLN A 22 18.00 -8.18 11.04
N VAL A 23 17.03 -8.67 11.79
CA VAL A 23 15.79 -9.21 11.26
C VAL A 23 15.13 -8.04 10.53
N ARG A 24 15.32 -7.97 9.22
CA ARG A 24 14.64 -6.95 8.39
C ARG A 24 13.15 -7.12 8.61
N PRO A 25 12.45 -6.07 9.02
CA PRO A 25 11.02 -6.16 9.24
C PRO A 25 10.34 -6.63 7.95
N ARG A 26 9.45 -7.61 8.07
CA ARG A 26 8.69 -8.10 6.93
C ARG A 26 7.81 -6.98 6.40
N LEU A 27 7.73 -6.86 5.06
CA LEU A 27 6.90 -5.86 4.37
C LEU A 27 5.49 -6.37 4.08
N TRP A 28 5.21 -7.58 4.47
CA TRP A 28 3.95 -8.26 4.21
C TRP A 28 3.65 -9.25 5.34
N THR A 29 2.39 -9.60 5.48
CA THR A 29 1.92 -10.61 6.40
C THR A 29 0.88 -11.48 5.72
N THR A 30 0.78 -12.74 6.14
CA THR A 30 -0.30 -13.66 5.79
C THR A 30 -1.31 -13.80 6.94
N CYS A 31 -1.02 -13.17 8.08
CA CYS A 31 -1.95 -13.15 9.20
C CYS A 31 -3.08 -12.17 8.92
N GLN A 32 -4.31 -12.56 9.24
CA GLN A 32 -5.52 -11.81 8.94
C GLN A 32 -5.51 -10.41 9.56
N ASP A 33 -5.11 -10.26 10.79
CA ASP A 33 -4.96 -8.97 11.48
C ASP A 33 -3.49 -8.63 11.76
N GLY A 34 -2.58 -9.15 10.92
CA GLY A 34 -1.15 -8.96 11.10
C GLY A 34 -0.73 -7.54 10.71
N GLU A 35 0.08 -6.95 11.55
CA GLU A 35 0.71 -5.66 11.29
C GLU A 35 2.04 -5.83 10.56
N VAL A 36 2.37 -4.87 9.72
CA VAL A 36 3.69 -4.70 9.12
C VAL A 36 4.24 -3.33 9.50
N LEU A 37 5.54 -3.27 9.75
CA LEU A 37 6.19 -2.01 10.05
C LEU A 37 6.22 -1.10 8.83
N LEU A 38 5.77 0.14 9.02
CA LEU A 38 5.84 1.15 7.98
C LEU A 38 7.30 1.59 7.77
N ARG A 39 7.68 1.70 6.52
CA ARG A 39 8.97 2.27 6.13
C ARG A 39 8.84 3.78 6.05
N LEU A 40 9.25 4.46 7.11
CA LEU A 40 9.28 5.92 7.17
C LEU A 40 10.72 6.39 7.06
N SER A 41 10.97 7.37 6.22
CA SER A 41 12.23 8.07 6.14
C SER A 41 12.25 9.24 7.12
N LYS A 42 13.44 9.62 7.61
CA LYS A 42 13.57 10.82 8.44
C LYS A 42 13.46 12.10 7.60
N HIS A 43 13.84 12.02 6.33
CA HIS A 43 13.87 13.15 5.40
C HIS A 43 13.53 12.68 3.99
N GLY A 44 13.02 13.57 3.15
CA GLY A 44 12.69 13.29 1.75
C GLY A 44 11.41 12.46 1.58
N PRO A 45 11.20 11.79 0.43
CA PRO A 45 10.02 10.97 0.19
C PRO A 45 9.85 9.88 1.24
N GLY A 46 8.67 9.76 1.79
CA GLY A 46 8.32 8.76 2.81
C GLY A 46 8.52 9.24 4.26
N HIS A 47 8.71 10.55 4.48
CA HIS A 47 8.70 11.14 5.82
C HIS A 47 7.32 11.69 6.22
N GLU A 48 6.42 11.79 5.27
CA GLU A 48 5.06 12.27 5.48
C GLU A 48 4.32 11.35 6.46
N THR A 49 3.39 11.93 7.22
CA THR A 49 2.53 11.16 8.10
C THR A 49 1.73 10.15 7.29
N PRO A 50 1.78 8.86 7.65
CA PRO A 50 1.00 7.83 6.97
C PRO A 50 -0.49 8.14 7.07
N MET A 51 -1.22 7.88 5.98
CA MET A 51 -2.67 7.94 5.95
C MET A 51 -3.23 6.73 5.20
N THR A 52 -4.46 6.39 5.48
CA THR A 52 -5.17 5.33 4.77
C THR A 52 -5.66 5.81 3.40
N ILE A 53 -5.94 4.88 2.49
CA ILE A 53 -6.55 5.22 1.19
C ILE A 53 -7.90 5.94 1.35
N PRO A 54 -8.80 5.54 2.27
CA PRO A 54 -10.02 6.28 2.54
C PRO A 54 -9.79 7.72 2.99
N GLU A 55 -8.84 7.96 3.89
CA GLU A 55 -8.48 9.32 4.36
C GLU A 55 -7.92 10.17 3.21
N PHE A 56 -6.99 9.63 2.45
CA PHE A 56 -6.42 10.32 1.29
C PHE A 56 -7.49 10.68 0.25
N PHE A 57 -8.42 9.76 0.00
CA PHE A 57 -9.53 10.03 -0.92
C PHE A 57 -10.48 11.10 -0.39
N GLN A 58 -10.83 11.05 0.90
CA GLN A 58 -11.65 12.08 1.54
C GLN A 58 -10.99 13.46 1.50
N GLU A 59 -9.69 13.53 1.77
CA GLU A 59 -8.94 14.78 1.68
C GLU A 59 -8.91 15.32 0.25
N SER A 60 -8.72 14.45 -0.74
CA SER A 60 -8.78 14.82 -2.16
C SER A 60 -10.14 15.40 -2.55
N VAL A 61 -11.22 14.80 -2.05
CA VAL A 61 -12.60 15.30 -2.26
C VAL A 61 -12.81 16.66 -1.60
N ASN A 62 -12.30 16.85 -0.39
CA ASN A 62 -12.40 18.13 0.32
C ASN A 62 -11.68 19.25 -0.44
N ARG A 63 -10.53 18.94 -1.05
CA ARG A 63 -9.71 19.92 -1.78
C ARG A 63 -10.18 20.17 -3.21
N PHE A 64 -10.65 19.13 -3.89
CA PHE A 64 -10.88 19.14 -5.35
C PHE A 64 -12.31 18.73 -5.74
N GLY A 65 -13.28 18.77 -4.82
CA GLY A 65 -14.61 18.20 -4.97
C GLY A 65 -15.35 18.50 -6.27
N THR A 66 -15.21 19.70 -6.82
CA THR A 66 -15.85 20.11 -8.07
C THR A 66 -14.99 19.86 -9.33
N TYR A 67 -13.72 19.51 -9.15
CA TYR A 67 -12.81 19.23 -10.26
C TYR A 67 -13.11 17.87 -10.91
N PRO A 68 -12.83 17.70 -12.22
CA PRO A 68 -12.95 16.41 -12.90
C PRO A 68 -12.09 15.34 -12.21
N ALA A 69 -12.69 14.17 -11.98
CA ALA A 69 -12.00 13.02 -11.39
C ALA A 69 -11.91 11.85 -12.38
N LEU A 70 -13.02 11.51 -13.03
CA LEU A 70 -13.08 10.44 -14.03
C LEU A 70 -13.75 10.99 -15.29
N ALA A 71 -13.16 10.65 -16.44
CA ALA A 71 -13.78 10.91 -17.75
C ALA A 71 -13.90 9.58 -18.50
N PHE A 72 -15.05 9.27 -19.02
CA PHE A 72 -15.30 8.05 -19.77
C PHE A 72 -16.23 8.32 -20.95
N LYS A 73 -16.13 7.49 -21.97
CA LYS A 73 -16.96 7.62 -23.17
C LYS A 73 -18.17 6.71 -23.03
N ASN A 74 -19.34 7.29 -23.07
CA ASN A 74 -20.61 6.57 -23.11
C ASN A 74 -21.19 6.75 -24.52
N SER A 75 -21.13 5.65 -25.30
CA SER A 75 -21.42 5.70 -26.73
C SER A 75 -20.55 6.75 -27.43
N GLU A 76 -21.12 7.83 -27.97
CA GLU A 76 -20.40 8.88 -28.68
C GLU A 76 -20.07 10.12 -27.81
N LYS A 77 -20.53 10.15 -26.56
CA LYS A 77 -20.39 11.31 -25.66
C LYS A 77 -19.41 11.04 -24.54
N TRP A 78 -18.61 12.04 -24.21
CA TRP A 78 -17.80 12.03 -23.00
C TRP A 78 -18.66 12.42 -21.79
N GLU A 79 -18.61 11.61 -20.76
CA GLU A 79 -19.18 11.88 -19.45
C GLU A 79 -18.05 12.11 -18.45
N ILE A 80 -18.25 13.04 -17.53
CA ILE A 80 -17.25 13.41 -16.54
C ILE A 80 -17.91 13.35 -15.17
N LEU A 81 -17.28 12.60 -14.26
CA LEU A 81 -17.59 12.66 -12.83
C LEU A 81 -16.58 13.57 -12.14
N ASN A 82 -17.04 14.50 -11.35
CA ASN A 82 -16.17 15.23 -10.43
C ASN A 82 -15.87 14.40 -9.17
N PHE A 83 -14.91 14.85 -8.33
CA PHE A 83 -14.52 14.12 -7.13
C PHE A 83 -15.69 13.87 -6.19
N ASN A 84 -16.60 14.82 -6.00
CA ASN A 84 -17.80 14.63 -5.17
C ASN A 84 -18.73 13.54 -5.71
N GLN A 85 -18.95 13.49 -7.02
CA GLN A 85 -19.79 12.48 -7.66
C GLN A 85 -19.11 11.11 -7.59
N TYR A 86 -17.82 11.05 -7.87
CA TYR A 86 -17.02 9.83 -7.79
C TYR A 86 -17.05 9.25 -6.38
N TYR A 87 -16.80 10.06 -5.36
CA TYR A 87 -16.84 9.65 -3.95
C TYR A 87 -18.22 9.09 -3.54
N LYS A 88 -19.30 9.78 -3.92
CA LYS A 88 -20.66 9.30 -3.68
C LYS A 88 -20.93 7.95 -4.35
N ALA A 89 -20.44 7.75 -5.57
CA ALA A 89 -20.57 6.48 -6.29
C ALA A 89 -19.80 5.35 -5.58
N CYS A 90 -18.56 5.61 -5.12
CA CYS A 90 -17.77 4.66 -4.35
C CYS A 90 -18.44 4.27 -3.03
N TRP A 91 -19.01 5.22 -2.30
CA TRP A 91 -19.77 4.91 -1.07
C TRP A 91 -21.04 4.10 -1.34
N LYS A 92 -21.71 4.36 -2.47
CA LYS A 92 -22.85 3.55 -2.88
C LYS A 92 -22.43 2.12 -3.19
N ALA A 93 -21.31 1.93 -3.89
CA ALA A 93 -20.73 0.63 -4.17
C ALA A 93 -20.34 -0.09 -2.87
N ALA A 94 -19.64 0.57 -1.95
CA ALA A 94 -19.26 0.02 -0.66
C ALA A 94 -20.46 -0.51 0.14
N LYS A 95 -21.51 0.32 0.29
CA LYS A 95 -22.75 -0.09 0.96
C LYS A 95 -23.42 -1.26 0.28
N SER A 96 -23.38 -1.33 -1.04
CA SER A 96 -23.95 -2.44 -1.81
C SER A 96 -23.17 -3.74 -1.57
N LEU A 97 -21.84 -3.70 -1.54
CA LEU A 97 -20.98 -4.84 -1.25
C LEU A 97 -21.23 -5.38 0.15
N ILE A 98 -21.32 -4.50 1.16
CA ILE A 98 -21.67 -4.89 2.53
C ILE A 98 -23.06 -5.54 2.59
N LYS A 99 -24.04 -4.97 1.90
CA LYS A 99 -25.40 -5.53 1.82
C LYS A 99 -25.43 -6.92 1.15
N LEU A 100 -24.52 -7.17 0.21
CA LEU A 100 -24.34 -8.46 -0.44
C LEU A 100 -23.58 -9.48 0.42
N GLY A 101 -23.13 -9.09 1.62
CA GLY A 101 -22.46 -9.98 2.56
C GLY A 101 -20.95 -9.92 2.55
N LEU A 102 -20.33 -8.91 1.91
CA LEU A 102 -18.91 -8.71 2.02
C LEU A 102 -18.54 -8.46 3.50
N LYS A 103 -17.59 -9.25 4.00
CA LYS A 103 -17.06 -9.14 5.35
C LYS A 103 -15.63 -8.66 5.30
N ARG A 104 -15.13 -8.11 6.40
CA ARG A 104 -13.73 -7.73 6.55
C ARG A 104 -12.81 -8.90 6.17
N PHE A 105 -11.72 -8.61 5.50
CA PHE A 105 -10.74 -9.55 4.94
C PHE A 105 -11.24 -10.42 3.78
N HIS A 106 -12.47 -10.24 3.31
CA HIS A 106 -12.87 -10.88 2.07
C HIS A 106 -12.26 -10.16 0.87
N GLY A 107 -11.76 -10.92 -0.09
CA GLY A 107 -11.26 -10.37 -1.35
C GLY A 107 -12.40 -10.03 -2.31
N VAL A 108 -12.27 -8.91 -3.01
CA VAL A 108 -13.13 -8.55 -4.14
C VAL A 108 -12.30 -8.65 -5.42
N GLY A 109 -12.65 -9.58 -6.30
CA GLY A 109 -12.04 -9.73 -7.61
C GLY A 109 -12.72 -8.82 -8.62
N ILE A 110 -11.96 -8.00 -9.35
CA ILE A 110 -12.47 -7.12 -10.40
C ILE A 110 -11.78 -7.52 -11.71
N LEU A 111 -12.59 -7.93 -12.69
CA LEU A 111 -12.14 -8.27 -14.04
C LEU A 111 -12.94 -7.48 -15.06
N GLY A 112 -12.26 -6.70 -15.89
CA GLY A 112 -12.90 -5.88 -16.91
C GLY A 112 -11.94 -4.92 -17.58
N PHE A 113 -12.42 -4.23 -18.62
CA PHE A 113 -11.68 -3.14 -19.25
C PHE A 113 -11.68 -1.90 -18.37
N ASN A 114 -10.74 -0.98 -18.61
CA ASN A 114 -10.72 0.31 -17.93
C ASN A 114 -12.03 1.06 -18.17
N SER A 115 -12.73 1.34 -17.08
CA SER A 115 -14.00 2.07 -17.09
C SER A 115 -14.17 2.81 -15.76
N ALA A 116 -15.12 3.74 -15.69
CA ALA A 116 -15.43 4.43 -14.44
C ALA A 116 -15.91 3.45 -13.36
N GLU A 117 -16.67 2.44 -13.76
CA GLU A 117 -17.21 1.40 -12.88
C GLU A 117 -16.09 0.58 -12.22
N TRP A 118 -15.01 0.31 -12.97
CA TRP A 118 -13.84 -0.40 -12.43
C TRP A 118 -13.23 0.37 -11.25
N PHE A 119 -12.98 1.66 -11.43
CA PHE A 119 -12.43 2.53 -10.37
C PHE A 119 -13.40 2.71 -9.21
N ILE A 120 -14.70 2.84 -9.49
CA ILE A 120 -15.76 2.94 -8.46
C ILE A 120 -15.83 1.65 -7.64
N ALA A 121 -15.77 0.49 -8.28
CA ALA A 121 -15.80 -0.80 -7.61
C ALA A 121 -14.54 -1.02 -6.75
N ALA A 122 -13.36 -0.67 -7.26
CA ALA A 122 -12.09 -0.81 -6.54
C ALA A 122 -12.06 0.03 -5.27
N LEU A 123 -12.34 1.34 -5.36
CA LEU A 123 -12.39 2.19 -4.18
C LEU A 123 -13.60 1.88 -3.29
N GLY A 124 -14.71 1.47 -3.87
CA GLY A 124 -15.86 1.01 -3.11
C GLY A 124 -15.56 -0.22 -2.26
N ALA A 125 -14.79 -1.18 -2.78
CA ALA A 125 -14.35 -2.34 -2.01
C ALA A 125 -13.45 -1.96 -0.84
N ILE A 126 -12.50 -1.03 -1.06
CA ILE A 126 -11.62 -0.52 -0.01
C ILE A 126 -12.41 0.24 1.08
N LEU A 127 -13.41 1.04 0.68
CA LEU A 127 -14.27 1.77 1.60
C LEU A 127 -15.23 0.84 2.39
N ALA A 128 -15.45 -0.38 1.90
CA ALA A 128 -16.27 -1.37 2.59
C ALA A 128 -15.51 -2.09 3.73
N GLY A 129 -14.17 -1.97 3.80
CA GLY A 129 -13.29 -2.60 4.79
C GLY A 129 -12.67 -3.87 4.28
#